data_231c77f070d14174593002ec741d0dae
#
_entry.id   231c77f070d14174593002ec741d0dae
#
_cell.length_a   1.000
_cell.length_b   1.000
_cell.length_c   1.000
_cell.angle_alpha   90.00
_cell.angle_beta   90.00
_cell.angle_gamma   90.00
#
_symmetry.space_group_name_H-M   'P 1'
#
loop_
_entity.id
_entity.type
_entity.pdbx_description
1 polymer ?
#
loop_
_entity_poly.entity_id
_entity_poly.type
_entity_poly.pdbx_seq_one_letter_code
_entity_poly.pdbx_strand_id
1 'polypeptide(L)'
;MYFIKPTRTIPHLERVLSALPSLQMIHIEDISLYDQSIIAIADVQDFLEHQWELPTIVLAFEDEGSALAQAWQAGALAGWIWYQLPEKPTEALAKIDAQYKRNQDSRDLPSAAILQKKLLPTPLELPNYKIESFFKPSAYLSGDWYDYWKISDKEIIFYLADVSGHGVTSSLLTSWMAAFHGRSKTPRELIKKLNGMLVQENIEKHITMITGILNFETHHLRWSSAGHYPPAILFEPNQPPKILNTSSFPLGLTEDLEVEEFECILSKQARFIVCSDGALEPFDGGLNEQFQKLVEHLQNHTFEAPAHVADDIAILSLCRVK
;
A
#
# COMPACT_ATOMS: atom_id res chain seq x y z
N MET A 1 1.70 7.80 -29.09
CA MET A 1 0.78 8.95 -29.06
C MET A 1 -0.03 8.94 -30.33
N TYR A 2 -1.30 9.25 -30.24
CA TYR A 2 -2.19 9.27 -31.41
C TYR A 2 -2.44 10.69 -31.87
N PHE A 3 -2.63 10.86 -33.18
CA PHE A 3 -3.16 12.09 -33.75
C PHE A 3 -4.46 11.73 -34.47
N ILE A 4 -5.58 12.28 -33.97
CA ILE A 4 -6.88 12.05 -34.57
C ILE A 4 -7.00 12.93 -35.78
N LYS A 5 -7.21 12.32 -36.96
CA LYS A 5 -7.36 13.04 -38.22
C LYS A 5 -8.56 13.98 -38.13
N PRO A 6 -8.35 15.31 -38.29
CA PRO A 6 -9.44 16.28 -38.24
C PRO A 6 -10.49 16.01 -39.31
N THR A 7 -11.76 16.19 -38.94
CA THR A 7 -12.89 16.12 -39.89
C THR A 7 -12.95 17.34 -40.78
N ARG A 8 -12.54 18.50 -40.25
CA ARG A 8 -12.42 19.76 -41.04
C ARG A 8 -11.04 19.93 -41.66
N THR A 9 -10.99 20.76 -42.70
CA THR A 9 -9.73 21.07 -43.39
C THR A 9 -8.89 22.02 -42.52
N ILE A 10 -7.70 21.55 -42.11
CA ILE A 10 -6.70 22.38 -41.44
C ILE A 10 -5.63 22.81 -42.46
N PRO A 11 -5.50 24.11 -42.76
CA PRO A 11 -4.47 24.58 -43.69
C PRO A 11 -3.06 24.21 -43.19
N HIS A 12 -2.18 23.78 -44.09
CA HIS A 12 -0.78 23.42 -43.76
C HIS A 12 -0.60 22.44 -42.62
N LEU A 13 -1.52 21.44 -42.48
CA LEU A 13 -1.51 20.42 -41.42
C LEU A 13 -0.13 19.72 -41.33
N GLU A 14 0.55 19.49 -42.47
CA GLU A 14 1.88 18.84 -42.53
C GLU A 14 2.94 19.62 -41.72
N ARG A 15 2.85 20.95 -41.61
CA ARG A 15 3.79 21.74 -40.80
C ARG A 15 3.60 21.49 -39.32
N VAL A 16 2.36 21.33 -38.88
CA VAL A 16 2.03 20.98 -37.47
C VAL A 16 2.49 19.57 -37.15
N LEU A 17 2.19 18.61 -38.03
CA LEU A 17 2.59 17.22 -37.83
C LEU A 17 4.11 17.04 -37.83
N SER A 18 4.86 17.82 -38.60
CA SER A 18 6.33 17.75 -38.60
C SER A 18 6.94 18.23 -37.26
N ALA A 19 6.24 19.07 -36.52
CA ALA A 19 6.67 19.51 -35.17
C ALA A 19 6.32 18.53 -34.05
N LEU A 20 5.51 17.51 -34.33
CA LEU A 20 5.02 16.51 -33.39
C LEU A 20 5.53 15.11 -33.79
N PRO A 21 6.74 14.72 -33.38
CA PRO A 21 7.35 13.47 -33.84
C PRO A 21 6.64 12.23 -33.27
N SER A 22 6.73 11.14 -34.03
CA SER A 22 6.27 9.80 -33.63
C SER A 22 4.76 9.68 -33.34
N LEU A 23 3.93 10.39 -34.12
CA LEU A 23 2.48 10.28 -34.05
C LEU A 23 1.97 9.15 -34.96
N GLN A 24 1.07 8.34 -34.43
CA GLN A 24 0.24 7.43 -35.20
C GLN A 24 -1.07 8.14 -35.54
N MET A 25 -1.34 8.34 -36.85
CA MET A 25 -2.60 8.93 -37.28
C MET A 25 -3.71 7.88 -37.19
N ILE A 26 -4.82 8.25 -36.61
CA ILE A 26 -6.02 7.41 -36.48
C ILE A 26 -7.26 8.16 -36.99
N HIS A 27 -8.26 7.41 -37.42
CA HIS A 27 -9.57 7.96 -37.77
C HIS A 27 -10.48 7.99 -36.55
N ILE A 28 -11.37 8.97 -36.51
CA ILE A 28 -12.30 9.17 -35.39
C ILE A 28 -13.22 7.97 -35.15
N GLU A 29 -13.57 7.27 -36.20
CA GLU A 29 -14.43 6.08 -36.18
C GLU A 29 -13.77 4.88 -35.51
N ASP A 30 -12.43 4.86 -35.49
CA ASP A 30 -11.62 3.75 -34.97
C ASP A 30 -11.15 3.96 -33.53
N ILE A 31 -11.50 5.07 -32.87
CA ILE A 31 -10.96 5.47 -31.57
C ILE A 31 -11.15 4.37 -30.51
N SER A 32 -12.29 3.69 -30.49
CA SER A 32 -12.60 2.63 -29.52
C SER A 32 -11.69 1.40 -29.62
N LEU A 33 -10.96 1.25 -30.75
CA LEU A 33 -10.04 0.14 -30.98
C LEU A 33 -8.63 0.37 -30.41
N TYR A 34 -8.35 1.59 -29.91
CA TYR A 34 -7.02 1.99 -29.49
C TYR A 34 -6.88 1.98 -27.95
N ASP A 35 -5.63 1.92 -27.52
CA ASP A 35 -5.26 1.89 -26.11
C ASP A 35 -5.64 3.21 -25.42
N GLN A 36 -6.57 3.14 -24.49
CA GLN A 36 -7.10 4.26 -23.72
C GLN A 36 -6.08 4.89 -22.73
N SER A 37 -4.94 4.26 -22.52
CA SER A 37 -3.85 4.78 -21.69
C SER A 37 -2.93 5.76 -22.41
N ILE A 38 -3.09 5.89 -23.73
CA ILE A 38 -2.21 6.71 -24.58
C ILE A 38 -2.89 8.03 -24.91
N ILE A 39 -2.16 9.15 -24.72
CA ILE A 39 -2.67 10.49 -25.03
C ILE A 39 -2.90 10.68 -26.52
N ALA A 40 -4.05 11.20 -26.87
CA ALA A 40 -4.40 11.65 -28.22
C ALA A 40 -4.20 13.16 -28.37
N ILE A 41 -4.01 13.60 -29.62
CA ILE A 41 -4.06 15.01 -30.01
C ILE A 41 -5.15 15.13 -31.07
N ALA A 42 -6.08 16.07 -30.89
CA ALA A 42 -7.23 16.22 -31.76
C ALA A 42 -7.60 17.69 -31.99
N ASP A 43 -8.36 17.94 -33.05
CA ASP A 43 -9.02 19.23 -33.22
C ASP A 43 -10.08 19.46 -32.14
N VAL A 44 -10.23 20.71 -31.68
CA VAL A 44 -11.14 21.05 -30.57
C VAL A 44 -12.60 20.79 -30.93
N GLN A 45 -13.01 21.02 -32.17
CA GLN A 45 -14.39 20.81 -32.62
C GLN A 45 -14.72 19.32 -32.65
N ASP A 46 -13.82 18.47 -33.22
CA ASP A 46 -13.99 17.03 -33.23
C ASP A 46 -14.11 16.47 -31.82
N PHE A 47 -13.28 16.95 -30.89
CA PHE A 47 -13.33 16.54 -29.47
C PHE A 47 -14.68 16.90 -28.83
N LEU A 48 -15.21 18.09 -29.06
CA LEU A 48 -16.49 18.52 -28.50
C LEU A 48 -17.70 17.80 -29.09
N GLU A 49 -17.64 17.47 -30.39
CA GLU A 49 -18.71 16.77 -31.07
C GLU A 49 -18.84 15.28 -30.66
N HIS A 50 -17.71 14.61 -30.46
CA HIS A 50 -17.68 13.15 -30.29
C HIS A 50 -17.47 12.71 -28.84
N GLN A 51 -16.91 13.53 -27.98
CA GLN A 51 -16.71 13.30 -26.52
C GLN A 51 -16.19 11.88 -26.17
N TRP A 52 -15.12 11.43 -26.84
CA TRP A 52 -14.50 10.13 -26.59
C TRP A 52 -13.75 10.08 -25.24
N GLU A 53 -13.52 8.88 -24.74
CA GLU A 53 -12.85 8.66 -23.45
C GLU A 53 -11.31 8.74 -23.47
N LEU A 54 -10.68 8.88 -24.65
CA LEU A 54 -9.23 9.02 -24.75
C LEU A 54 -8.76 10.31 -24.06
N PRO A 55 -7.68 10.24 -23.26
CA PRO A 55 -7.04 11.44 -22.72
C PRO A 55 -6.52 12.32 -23.85
N THR A 56 -7.08 13.49 -24.03
CA THR A 56 -6.87 14.28 -25.26
C THR A 56 -6.30 15.67 -24.97
N ILE A 57 -5.31 16.07 -25.79
CA ILE A 57 -4.86 17.43 -25.95
C ILE A 57 -5.56 17.99 -27.17
N VAL A 58 -6.25 19.12 -27.03
CA VAL A 58 -7.00 19.73 -28.12
C VAL A 58 -6.23 20.85 -28.80
N LEU A 59 -6.40 20.96 -30.12
CA LEU A 59 -5.86 22.01 -30.95
C LEU A 59 -7.00 22.91 -31.47
N ALA A 60 -6.86 24.21 -31.27
CA ALA A 60 -7.86 25.20 -31.66
C ALA A 60 -7.24 26.36 -32.45
N PHE A 61 -8.02 27.12 -33.18
CA PHE A 61 -7.61 28.40 -33.74
C PHE A 61 -7.69 29.52 -32.67
N GLU A 62 -7.03 30.65 -32.92
CA GLU A 62 -6.99 31.79 -31.95
C GLU A 62 -8.37 32.36 -31.59
N ASP A 63 -9.31 32.30 -32.53
CA ASP A 63 -10.67 32.76 -32.37
C ASP A 63 -11.61 31.75 -31.69
N GLU A 64 -11.12 30.52 -31.40
CA GLU A 64 -11.87 29.42 -30.78
C GLU A 64 -11.68 29.35 -29.25
N GLY A 65 -11.39 30.46 -28.57
CA GLY A 65 -11.16 30.45 -27.12
C GLY A 65 -12.33 29.94 -26.29
N SER A 66 -13.58 30.13 -26.74
CA SER A 66 -14.75 29.57 -26.08
C SER A 66 -14.84 28.06 -26.22
N ALA A 67 -14.44 27.50 -27.37
CA ALA A 67 -14.38 26.05 -27.60
C ALA A 67 -13.27 25.39 -26.75
N LEU A 68 -12.12 26.03 -26.58
CA LEU A 68 -11.08 25.58 -25.66
C LEU A 68 -11.58 25.52 -24.21
N ALA A 69 -12.32 26.52 -23.74
CA ALA A 69 -12.89 26.54 -22.41
C ALA A 69 -13.90 25.39 -22.21
N GLN A 70 -14.74 25.12 -23.21
CA GLN A 70 -15.68 24.01 -23.19
C GLN A 70 -14.95 22.66 -23.19
N ALA A 71 -13.89 22.52 -24.00
CA ALA A 71 -13.09 21.30 -24.06
C ALA A 71 -12.42 20.98 -22.69
N TRP A 72 -11.94 22.00 -21.98
CA TRP A 72 -11.42 21.79 -20.61
C TRP A 72 -12.51 21.34 -19.64
N GLN A 73 -13.70 21.91 -19.70
CA GLN A 73 -14.84 21.45 -18.90
C GLN A 73 -15.25 20.02 -19.25
N ALA A 74 -15.08 19.61 -20.51
CA ALA A 74 -15.32 18.26 -20.99
C ALA A 74 -14.15 17.28 -20.71
N GLY A 75 -13.07 17.72 -20.05
CA GLY A 75 -11.98 16.86 -19.61
C GLY A 75 -10.74 16.83 -20.50
N ALA A 76 -10.57 17.77 -21.45
CA ALA A 76 -9.32 17.87 -22.20
C ALA A 76 -8.12 18.12 -21.27
N LEU A 77 -6.99 17.44 -21.53
CA LEU A 77 -5.78 17.53 -20.72
C LEU A 77 -5.03 18.84 -20.90
N ALA A 78 -5.04 19.39 -22.12
CA ALA A 78 -4.46 20.66 -22.48
C ALA A 78 -5.09 21.19 -23.77
N GLY A 79 -4.95 22.51 -24.00
CA GLY A 79 -5.34 23.16 -25.25
C GLY A 79 -4.18 23.96 -25.82
N TRP A 80 -3.92 23.78 -27.12
CA TRP A 80 -2.89 24.52 -27.87
C TRP A 80 -3.51 25.23 -29.07
N ILE A 81 -2.81 26.25 -29.56
CA ILE A 81 -3.19 26.92 -30.79
C ILE A 81 -2.52 26.23 -31.97
N TRP A 82 -3.27 25.97 -33.05
CA TRP A 82 -2.85 25.18 -34.21
C TRP A 82 -1.47 25.55 -34.77
N TYR A 83 -1.15 26.83 -34.89
CA TYR A 83 0.11 27.30 -35.44
C TYR A 83 1.07 27.90 -34.42
N GLN A 84 0.71 27.87 -33.16
CA GLN A 84 1.49 28.37 -32.03
C GLN A 84 1.74 27.26 -31.00
N LEU A 85 2.32 26.14 -31.48
CA LEU A 85 2.71 25.06 -30.59
C LEU A 85 3.77 25.52 -29.60
N PRO A 86 3.90 24.89 -28.41
CA PRO A 86 4.98 25.17 -27.48
C PRO A 86 6.35 25.11 -28.17
N GLU A 87 7.33 25.94 -27.76
CA GLU A 87 8.69 25.95 -28.30
C GLU A 87 9.33 24.54 -28.33
N LYS A 88 8.99 23.72 -27.35
CA LYS A 88 9.45 22.33 -27.22
C LYS A 88 8.27 21.38 -27.05
N PRO A 89 7.54 21.09 -28.12
CA PRO A 89 6.30 20.30 -28.04
C PRO A 89 6.53 18.91 -27.43
N THR A 90 7.63 18.25 -27.76
CA THR A 90 7.98 16.91 -27.21
C THR A 90 8.16 16.94 -25.69
N GLU A 91 8.84 17.97 -25.14
CA GLU A 91 8.99 18.12 -23.68
C GLU A 91 7.66 18.44 -23.00
N ALA A 92 6.83 19.29 -23.63
CA ALA A 92 5.50 19.61 -23.12
C ALA A 92 4.60 18.37 -23.09
N LEU A 93 4.60 17.58 -24.16
CA LEU A 93 3.87 16.31 -24.24
C LEU A 93 4.32 15.32 -23.18
N ALA A 94 5.64 15.16 -22.98
CA ALA A 94 6.16 14.27 -21.94
C ALA A 94 5.74 14.68 -20.52
N LYS A 95 5.67 15.99 -20.25
CA LYS A 95 5.19 16.51 -18.96
C LYS A 95 3.70 16.24 -18.75
N ILE A 96 2.87 16.43 -19.77
CA ILE A 96 1.42 16.18 -19.71
C ILE A 96 1.17 14.68 -19.52
N ASP A 97 1.87 13.83 -20.27
CA ASP A 97 1.77 12.36 -20.13
C ASP A 97 2.16 11.90 -18.71
N ALA A 98 3.29 12.40 -18.20
CA ALA A 98 3.75 12.07 -16.85
C ALA A 98 2.78 12.58 -15.76
N GLN A 99 2.14 13.71 -15.98
CA GLN A 99 1.13 14.24 -15.04
C GLN A 99 -0.18 13.47 -15.13
N TYR A 100 -0.61 13.10 -16.33
CA TYR A 100 -1.79 12.26 -16.54
C TYR A 100 -1.65 10.90 -15.87
N LYS A 101 -0.51 10.21 -16.10
CA LYS A 101 -0.21 8.92 -15.46
C LYS A 101 -0.21 9.02 -13.93
N ARG A 102 0.46 10.03 -13.36
CA ARG A 102 0.43 10.28 -11.91
C ARG A 102 -0.99 10.52 -11.37
N ASN A 103 -1.84 11.21 -12.13
CA ASN A 103 -3.22 11.44 -11.72
C ASN A 103 -4.09 10.19 -11.81
N GLN A 104 -3.82 9.29 -12.78
CA GLN A 104 -4.49 8.00 -12.88
C GLN A 104 -4.11 7.11 -11.69
N ASP A 105 -2.80 6.94 -11.44
CA ASP A 105 -2.29 6.16 -10.31
C ASP A 105 -2.91 6.66 -8.99
N SER A 106 -3.04 7.99 -8.81
CA SER A 106 -3.63 8.56 -7.59
C SER A 106 -5.14 8.40 -7.48
N ARG A 107 -5.89 8.11 -8.55
CA ARG A 107 -7.34 7.82 -8.48
C ARG A 107 -7.63 6.42 -8.01
N ASP A 108 -6.79 5.45 -8.36
CA ASP A 108 -6.98 4.04 -8.01
C ASP A 108 -6.49 3.72 -6.58
N LEU A 109 -5.49 4.45 -6.07
CA LEU A 109 -4.95 4.24 -4.73
C LEU A 109 -5.98 4.34 -3.59
N PRO A 110 -6.90 5.31 -3.54
CA PRO A 110 -7.96 5.33 -2.52
C PRO A 110 -8.87 4.10 -2.56
N SER A 111 -9.18 3.61 -3.77
CA SER A 111 -9.98 2.39 -3.94
C SER A 111 -9.23 1.15 -3.48
N ALA A 112 -7.93 1.05 -3.82
CA ALA A 112 -7.06 -0.01 -3.35
C ALA A 112 -6.90 0.01 -1.82
N ALA A 113 -6.81 1.19 -1.19
CA ALA A 113 -6.78 1.36 0.26
C ALA A 113 -8.03 0.80 0.95
N ILE A 114 -9.22 1.07 0.37
CA ILE A 114 -10.47 0.50 0.87
C ILE A 114 -10.47 -1.03 0.77
N LEU A 115 -9.94 -1.59 -0.33
CA LEU A 115 -9.83 -3.04 -0.50
C LEU A 115 -8.84 -3.65 0.49
N GLN A 116 -7.66 -3.07 0.65
CA GLN A 116 -6.67 -3.52 1.63
C GLN A 116 -7.26 -3.54 3.04
N LYS A 117 -7.94 -2.47 3.44
CA LYS A 117 -8.59 -2.40 4.76
C LYS A 117 -9.67 -3.46 4.96
N LYS A 118 -10.38 -3.88 3.91
CA LYS A 118 -11.38 -4.96 3.96
C LYS A 118 -10.77 -6.35 4.13
N LEU A 119 -9.49 -6.52 3.82
CA LEU A 119 -8.76 -7.78 4.01
C LEU A 119 -8.28 -7.96 5.46
N LEU A 120 -8.27 -6.91 6.29
CA LEU A 120 -7.93 -7.02 7.71
C LEU A 120 -8.86 -8.01 8.42
N PRO A 121 -8.35 -8.75 9.43
CA PRO A 121 -9.14 -9.77 10.11
C PRO A 121 -10.35 -9.17 10.81
N THR A 122 -11.45 -9.91 10.82
CA THR A 122 -12.64 -9.54 11.59
C THR A 122 -12.41 -9.83 13.08
N PRO A 123 -12.95 -8.99 13.99
CA PRO A 123 -12.82 -9.24 15.43
C PRO A 123 -13.28 -10.64 15.82
N LEU A 124 -12.49 -11.32 16.65
CA LEU A 124 -12.83 -12.63 17.21
C LEU A 124 -13.29 -12.50 18.65
N GLU A 125 -14.39 -13.17 18.97
CA GLU A 125 -14.80 -13.38 20.35
C GLU A 125 -14.05 -14.60 20.92
N LEU A 126 -13.25 -14.36 21.96
CA LEU A 126 -12.45 -15.38 22.64
C LEU A 126 -12.79 -15.43 24.13
N PRO A 127 -12.91 -16.63 24.73
CA PRO A 127 -13.09 -16.76 26.16
C PRO A 127 -11.91 -16.14 26.92
N ASN A 128 -12.19 -15.19 27.81
CA ASN A 128 -11.20 -14.52 28.66
C ASN A 128 -10.10 -13.72 27.95
N TYR A 129 -10.22 -13.48 26.66
CA TYR A 129 -9.26 -12.70 25.89
C TYR A 129 -9.95 -11.65 25.03
N LYS A 130 -9.26 -10.53 24.84
CA LYS A 130 -9.60 -9.49 23.88
C LYS A 130 -8.40 -9.30 22.96
N ILE A 131 -8.65 -9.27 21.66
CA ILE A 131 -7.66 -8.87 20.65
C ILE A 131 -7.94 -7.41 20.35
N GLU A 132 -6.94 -6.55 20.54
CA GLU A 132 -6.99 -5.15 20.17
C GLU A 132 -5.97 -4.90 19.07
N SER A 133 -6.33 -4.08 18.09
CA SER A 133 -5.43 -3.76 16.99
C SER A 133 -5.53 -2.29 16.61
N PHE A 134 -4.42 -1.75 16.14
CA PHE A 134 -4.33 -0.43 15.55
C PHE A 134 -3.66 -0.57 14.18
N PHE A 135 -4.17 0.14 13.18
CA PHE A 135 -3.66 0.10 11.82
C PHE A 135 -3.78 1.47 11.17
N LYS A 136 -2.66 2.04 10.78
CA LYS A 136 -2.60 3.35 10.13
C LYS A 136 -1.53 3.37 9.05
N PRO A 137 -1.92 3.34 7.78
CA PRO A 137 -1.00 3.58 6.67
C PRO A 137 -0.42 4.99 6.70
N SER A 138 0.85 5.12 6.32
CA SER A 138 1.55 6.41 6.13
C SER A 138 1.07 7.14 4.87
N ALA A 139 0.66 6.37 3.86
CA ALA A 139 0.09 6.84 2.60
C ALA A 139 -1.27 6.19 2.35
N TYR A 140 -1.61 5.90 1.10
CA TYR A 140 -2.86 5.18 0.78
C TYR A 140 -2.81 3.70 1.16
N LEU A 141 -1.67 3.05 0.91
CA LEU A 141 -1.47 1.61 1.09
C LEU A 141 -0.35 1.37 2.08
N SER A 142 -0.49 0.32 2.88
CA SER A 142 0.46 -0.08 3.91
C SER A 142 1.31 -1.28 3.49
N GLY A 143 2.60 -1.24 3.85
CA GLY A 143 3.51 -2.38 3.88
C GLY A 143 3.38 -3.20 5.16
N ASP A 144 2.80 -2.62 6.21
CA ASP A 144 2.47 -3.34 7.43
C ASP A 144 1.24 -4.21 7.26
N TRP A 145 1.21 -5.33 7.99
CA TRP A 145 0.07 -6.22 8.03
C TRP A 145 -0.02 -6.98 9.32
N TYR A 146 -1.24 -7.26 9.80
CA TYR A 146 -1.49 -8.20 10.86
C TYR A 146 -2.68 -9.09 10.53
N ASP A 147 -2.68 -10.29 11.07
CA ASP A 147 -3.80 -11.21 10.94
C ASP A 147 -3.87 -12.16 12.14
N TYR A 148 -5.04 -12.75 12.35
CA TYR A 148 -5.29 -13.78 13.35
C TYR A 148 -6.51 -14.60 13.00
N TRP A 149 -6.48 -15.89 13.29
CA TRP A 149 -7.61 -16.80 13.08
C TRP A 149 -7.59 -17.97 14.05
N LYS A 150 -8.76 -18.61 14.25
CA LYS A 150 -8.84 -19.86 15.02
C LYS A 150 -8.23 -21.01 14.24
N ILE A 151 -7.36 -21.78 14.90
CA ILE A 151 -6.81 -23.06 14.37
C ILE A 151 -7.45 -24.25 15.06
N SER A 152 -8.11 -24.04 16.21
CA SER A 152 -8.93 -25.00 16.92
C SER A 152 -9.97 -24.27 17.79
N ASP A 153 -10.79 -25.04 18.53
CA ASP A 153 -11.73 -24.48 19.50
C ASP A 153 -11.05 -23.79 20.71
N LYS A 154 -9.73 -23.98 20.86
CA LYS A 154 -8.94 -23.53 22.03
C LYS A 154 -7.78 -22.64 21.64
N GLU A 155 -7.45 -22.53 20.36
CA GLU A 155 -6.23 -21.87 19.91
C GLU A 155 -6.48 -20.93 18.74
N ILE A 156 -5.78 -19.83 18.80
CA ILE A 156 -5.62 -18.92 17.66
C ILE A 156 -4.15 -18.87 17.25
N ILE A 157 -3.92 -18.67 15.97
CA ILE A 157 -2.65 -18.18 15.45
C ILE A 157 -2.79 -16.69 15.16
N PHE A 158 -1.72 -15.94 15.31
CA PHE A 158 -1.64 -14.52 14.98
C PHE A 158 -0.28 -14.19 14.37
N TYR A 159 -0.21 -13.11 13.63
CA TYR A 159 1.05 -12.50 13.22
C TYR A 159 0.91 -11.00 13.01
N LEU A 160 2.04 -10.31 13.10
CA LEU A 160 2.25 -8.95 12.63
C LEU A 160 3.53 -8.98 11.79
N ALA A 161 3.47 -8.35 10.63
CA ALA A 161 4.55 -8.33 9.65
C ALA A 161 4.70 -6.92 9.06
N ASP A 162 5.93 -6.59 8.72
CA ASP A 162 6.31 -5.35 8.06
C ASP A 162 7.17 -5.71 6.83
N VAL A 163 6.75 -5.20 5.67
CA VAL A 163 7.40 -5.41 4.37
C VAL A 163 8.36 -4.27 4.09
N SER A 164 9.62 -4.57 3.82
CA SER A 164 10.67 -3.58 3.54
C SER A 164 10.25 -2.54 2.52
N GLY A 165 10.30 -1.24 2.92
CA GLY A 165 9.89 -0.08 2.13
C GLY A 165 8.37 0.02 1.98
N HIS A 166 7.88 1.12 1.43
CA HIS A 166 6.47 1.48 1.36
C HIS A 166 5.91 1.46 -0.08
N GLY A 167 4.60 1.63 -0.20
CA GLY A 167 3.91 1.83 -1.46
C GLY A 167 3.31 0.57 -2.07
N VAL A 168 3.02 0.61 -3.37
CA VAL A 168 2.22 -0.40 -4.08
C VAL A 168 2.83 -1.81 -4.00
N THR A 169 4.15 -1.93 -4.22
CA THR A 169 4.82 -3.24 -4.19
C THR A 169 4.72 -3.92 -2.83
N SER A 170 4.95 -3.16 -1.73
CA SER A 170 4.84 -3.70 -0.37
C SER A 170 3.39 -4.08 -0.04
N SER A 171 2.41 -3.28 -0.49
CA SER A 171 0.99 -3.58 -0.29
C SER A 171 0.48 -4.78 -1.08
N LEU A 172 1.07 -5.12 -2.22
CA LEU A 172 0.78 -6.37 -2.93
C LEU A 172 1.25 -7.58 -2.13
N LEU A 173 2.41 -7.50 -1.46
CA LEU A 173 2.88 -8.56 -0.57
C LEU A 173 1.99 -8.72 0.66
N THR A 174 1.49 -7.62 1.24
CA THR A 174 0.51 -7.71 2.34
C THR A 174 -0.79 -8.38 1.89
N SER A 175 -1.24 -8.12 0.66
CA SER A 175 -2.40 -8.82 0.08
C SER A 175 -2.14 -10.33 -0.12
N TRP A 176 -0.92 -10.70 -0.48
CA TRP A 176 -0.50 -12.11 -0.50
C TRP A 176 -0.51 -12.73 0.89
N MET A 177 0.01 -12.03 1.89
CA MET A 177 -0.05 -12.50 3.28
C MET A 177 -1.49 -12.72 3.76
N ALA A 178 -2.41 -11.82 3.43
CA ALA A 178 -3.83 -11.99 3.72
C ALA A 178 -4.42 -13.28 3.12
N ALA A 179 -3.93 -13.73 1.95
CA ALA A 179 -4.37 -14.98 1.33
C ALA A 179 -3.94 -16.24 2.11
N PHE A 180 -3.03 -16.13 3.09
CA PHE A 180 -2.66 -17.22 3.98
C PHE A 180 -3.59 -17.39 5.19
N HIS A 181 -4.56 -16.48 5.35
CA HIS A 181 -5.59 -16.60 6.39
C HIS A 181 -6.22 -18.00 6.40
N GLY A 182 -6.22 -18.66 7.54
CA GLY A 182 -6.74 -20.03 7.71
C GLY A 182 -5.92 -21.16 7.06
N ARG A 183 -4.79 -20.88 6.40
CA ARG A 183 -4.01 -21.87 5.65
C ARG A 183 -2.77 -22.42 6.36
N SER A 184 -2.49 -21.94 7.56
CA SER A 184 -1.38 -22.43 8.39
C SER A 184 -1.87 -22.71 9.81
N LYS A 185 -1.32 -23.74 10.42
CA LYS A 185 -1.69 -24.17 11.79
C LYS A 185 -0.58 -23.93 12.81
N THR A 186 0.62 -23.59 12.34
CA THR A 186 1.76 -23.31 13.22
C THR A 186 2.55 -22.11 12.72
N PRO A 187 3.22 -21.34 13.61
CA PRO A 187 4.13 -20.24 13.22
C PRO A 187 5.22 -20.71 12.25
N ARG A 188 5.84 -21.85 12.52
CA ARG A 188 6.89 -22.41 11.65
C ARG A 188 6.37 -22.69 10.24
N GLU A 189 5.16 -23.24 10.10
CA GLU A 189 4.54 -23.49 8.79
C GLU A 189 4.27 -22.19 8.04
N LEU A 190 3.75 -21.17 8.72
CA LEU A 190 3.49 -19.86 8.14
C LEU A 190 4.77 -19.19 7.65
N ILE A 191 5.80 -19.13 8.51
CA ILE A 191 7.11 -18.56 8.18
C ILE A 191 7.72 -19.29 6.98
N LYS A 192 7.73 -20.64 6.99
CA LYS A 192 8.30 -21.43 5.89
C LYS A 192 7.61 -21.19 4.55
N LYS A 193 6.28 -21.10 4.55
CA LYS A 193 5.50 -20.81 3.33
C LYS A 193 5.80 -19.42 2.79
N LEU A 194 5.77 -18.41 3.64
CA LEU A 194 6.03 -17.02 3.23
C LEU A 194 7.48 -16.84 2.78
N ASN A 195 8.45 -17.40 3.52
CA ASN A 195 9.86 -17.35 3.12
C ASN A 195 10.09 -18.03 1.76
N GLY A 196 9.57 -19.24 1.60
CA GLY A 196 9.69 -19.98 0.33
C GLY A 196 9.11 -19.20 -0.86
N MET A 197 7.97 -18.53 -0.68
CA MET A 197 7.37 -17.71 -1.71
C MET A 197 8.27 -16.53 -2.10
N LEU A 198 8.81 -15.79 -1.14
CA LEU A 198 9.71 -14.65 -1.42
C LEU A 198 10.97 -15.07 -2.15
N VAL A 199 11.59 -16.17 -1.72
CA VAL A 199 12.83 -16.69 -2.31
C VAL A 199 12.60 -17.27 -3.70
N GLN A 200 11.56 -18.08 -3.89
CA GLN A 200 11.26 -18.73 -5.18
C GLN A 200 10.91 -17.73 -6.27
N GLU A 201 10.16 -16.68 -5.94
CA GLU A 201 9.77 -15.62 -6.88
C GLU A 201 10.87 -14.56 -7.06
N ASN A 202 12.03 -14.70 -6.40
CA ASN A 202 13.15 -13.76 -6.44
C ASN A 202 12.73 -12.30 -6.21
N ILE A 203 11.87 -12.11 -5.20
CA ILE A 203 11.34 -10.79 -4.85
C ILE A 203 12.40 -10.03 -4.07
N GLU A 204 12.85 -8.90 -4.60
CA GLU A 204 13.82 -8.00 -3.95
C GLU A 204 13.24 -7.26 -2.73
N LYS A 205 12.45 -7.96 -1.92
CA LYS A 205 11.83 -7.48 -0.69
C LYS A 205 12.04 -8.50 0.40
N HIS A 206 12.14 -8.03 1.62
CA HIS A 206 12.14 -8.88 2.81
C HIS A 206 10.99 -8.48 3.72
N ILE A 207 10.58 -9.41 4.57
CA ILE A 207 9.49 -9.20 5.52
C ILE A 207 10.01 -9.49 6.92
N THR A 208 9.85 -8.53 7.83
CA THR A 208 10.00 -8.80 9.25
C THR A 208 8.68 -9.28 9.83
N MET A 209 8.70 -10.23 10.76
CA MET A 209 7.47 -10.83 11.27
C MET A 209 7.61 -11.33 12.70
N ILE A 210 6.58 -11.07 13.50
CA ILE A 210 6.30 -11.83 14.73
C ILE A 210 5.04 -12.65 14.49
N THR A 211 5.07 -13.94 14.82
CA THR A 211 3.91 -14.84 14.73
C THR A 211 3.86 -15.75 15.94
N GLY A 212 2.66 -16.17 16.35
CA GLY A 212 2.52 -17.02 17.51
C GLY A 212 1.17 -17.74 17.57
N ILE A 213 1.06 -18.65 18.55
CA ILE A 213 -0.17 -19.34 18.92
C ILE A 213 -0.49 -19.02 20.37
N LEU A 214 -1.73 -18.62 20.61
CA LEU A 214 -2.29 -18.51 21.93
C LEU A 214 -3.32 -19.62 22.16
N ASN A 215 -3.07 -20.46 23.17
CA ASN A 215 -4.09 -21.35 23.74
C ASN A 215 -4.83 -20.61 24.85
N PHE A 216 -6.08 -20.24 24.61
CA PHE A 216 -6.85 -19.41 25.53
C PHE A 216 -7.54 -20.19 26.68
N GLU A 217 -7.41 -21.54 26.72
CA GLU A 217 -7.78 -22.36 27.90
C GLU A 217 -6.62 -22.49 28.88
N THR A 218 -5.43 -22.86 28.36
CA THR A 218 -4.23 -23.04 29.19
C THR A 218 -3.45 -21.75 29.41
N HIS A 219 -3.81 -20.70 28.66
CA HIS A 219 -3.14 -19.40 28.64
C HIS A 219 -1.69 -19.45 28.15
N HIS A 220 -1.34 -20.53 27.48
CA HIS A 220 -0.01 -20.76 26.93
C HIS A 220 0.14 -19.99 25.62
N LEU A 221 1.13 -19.11 25.57
CA LEU A 221 1.54 -18.36 24.41
C LEU A 221 2.88 -18.88 23.91
N ARG A 222 2.96 -19.24 22.64
CA ARG A 222 4.22 -19.58 21.93
C ARG A 222 4.37 -18.62 20.76
N TRP A 223 5.57 -18.10 20.54
CA TRP A 223 5.82 -17.18 19.44
C TRP A 223 7.21 -17.36 18.85
N SER A 224 7.38 -16.89 17.62
CA SER A 224 8.63 -16.78 16.90
C SER A 224 8.75 -15.41 16.25
N SER A 225 9.97 -14.93 16.06
CA SER A 225 10.25 -13.68 15.36
C SER A 225 11.20 -13.96 14.21
N ALA A 226 10.90 -13.37 13.05
CA ALA A 226 11.76 -13.36 11.87
C ALA A 226 12.24 -11.92 11.62
N GLY A 227 13.34 -11.54 12.27
CA GLY A 227 13.99 -10.24 12.11
C GLY A 227 13.16 -9.02 12.51
N HIS A 228 12.09 -9.20 13.29
CA HIS A 228 11.15 -8.12 13.57
C HIS A 228 11.65 -7.17 14.66
N TYR A 229 11.42 -5.88 14.43
CA TYR A 229 11.68 -4.80 15.36
C TYR A 229 10.49 -3.81 15.33
N PRO A 230 10.05 -3.29 16.48
CA PRO A 230 10.52 -3.53 17.85
C PRO A 230 10.21 -4.95 18.37
N PRO A 231 10.94 -5.42 19.39
CA PRO A 231 10.62 -6.70 20.03
C PRO A 231 9.24 -6.65 20.71
N ALA A 232 8.61 -7.81 20.86
CA ALA A 232 7.35 -7.92 21.58
C ALA A 232 7.47 -7.49 23.04
N ILE A 233 6.39 -6.95 23.59
CA ILE A 233 6.33 -6.45 24.96
C ILE A 233 5.29 -7.26 25.72
N LEU A 234 5.66 -7.77 26.89
CA LEU A 234 4.74 -8.42 27.81
C LEU A 234 4.54 -7.56 29.07
N PHE A 235 3.33 -7.08 29.26
CA PHE A 235 2.90 -6.42 30.48
C PHE A 235 2.18 -7.42 31.39
N GLU A 236 2.64 -7.53 32.61
CA GLU A 236 2.01 -8.31 33.67
C GLU A 236 1.65 -7.41 34.86
N PRO A 237 0.55 -7.68 35.57
CA PRO A 237 0.16 -6.86 36.70
C PRO A 237 1.26 -6.77 37.77
N ASN A 238 1.52 -5.56 38.23
CA ASN A 238 2.51 -5.28 39.29
C ASN A 238 3.95 -5.73 38.98
N GLN A 239 4.27 -5.90 37.69
CA GLN A 239 5.63 -6.22 37.25
C GLN A 239 6.09 -5.16 36.22
N PRO A 240 7.38 -4.88 36.12
CA PRO A 240 7.91 -4.06 35.03
C PRO A 240 7.66 -4.75 33.68
N PRO A 241 7.52 -3.97 32.61
CA PRO A 241 7.39 -4.51 31.26
C PRO A 241 8.56 -5.45 30.92
N LYS A 242 8.24 -6.61 30.34
CA LYS A 242 9.26 -7.56 29.86
C LYS A 242 9.43 -7.37 28.35
N ILE A 243 10.63 -7.03 27.93
CA ILE A 243 11.01 -6.94 26.53
C ILE A 243 11.45 -8.31 26.06
N LEU A 244 10.76 -8.83 25.04
CA LEU A 244 10.97 -10.20 24.55
C LEU A 244 11.88 -10.17 23.33
N ASN A 245 13.17 -9.89 23.58
CA ASN A 245 14.18 -9.84 22.54
C ASN A 245 14.34 -11.18 21.85
N THR A 246 14.41 -11.13 20.52
CA THR A 246 14.65 -12.28 19.66
C THR A 246 15.69 -11.89 18.62
N SER A 247 16.42 -12.87 18.10
CA SER A 247 17.43 -12.63 17.06
C SER A 247 17.26 -13.64 15.96
N SER A 248 16.92 -13.18 14.76
CA SER A 248 16.83 -14.00 13.56
C SER A 248 16.87 -13.11 12.32
N PHE A 249 16.95 -13.73 11.13
CA PHE A 249 16.88 -12.99 9.87
C PHE A 249 15.44 -12.75 9.45
N PRO A 250 15.16 -11.64 8.72
CA PRO A 250 13.90 -11.45 8.02
C PRO A 250 13.61 -12.55 6.99
N LEU A 251 12.33 -12.71 6.64
CA LEU A 251 11.88 -13.56 5.54
C LEU A 251 12.41 -13.02 4.20
N GLY A 252 12.75 -13.91 3.28
CA GLY A 252 13.20 -13.57 1.92
C GLY A 252 14.72 -13.38 1.78
N LEU A 253 15.49 -13.40 2.88
CA LEU A 253 16.95 -13.22 2.80
C LEU A 253 17.72 -14.53 2.64
N THR A 254 17.18 -15.66 3.13
CA THR A 254 17.84 -16.96 3.07
C THR A 254 16.83 -18.05 2.75
N GLU A 255 17.25 -19.08 2.00
CA GLU A 255 16.39 -20.22 1.69
C GLU A 255 16.01 -21.01 2.95
N ASP A 256 17.00 -21.35 3.76
CA ASP A 256 16.85 -22.10 5.00
C ASP A 256 16.78 -21.13 6.19
N LEU A 257 15.61 -20.51 6.38
CA LEU A 257 15.35 -19.68 7.53
C LEU A 257 14.93 -20.51 8.74
N GLU A 258 15.78 -20.53 9.75
CA GLU A 258 15.44 -21.08 11.06
C GLU A 258 15.07 -19.94 12.02
N VAL A 259 13.97 -20.13 12.74
CA VAL A 259 13.51 -19.22 13.80
C VAL A 259 13.34 -20.00 15.10
N GLU A 260 13.76 -19.38 16.18
CA GLU A 260 13.57 -19.91 17.52
C GLU A 260 12.13 -19.71 17.98
N GLU A 261 11.59 -20.69 18.69
CA GLU A 261 10.26 -20.61 19.33
C GLU A 261 10.44 -20.32 20.82
N PHE A 262 9.74 -19.32 21.29
CA PHE A 262 9.68 -18.90 22.69
C PHE A 262 8.30 -19.19 23.25
N GLU A 263 8.20 -19.33 24.57
CA GLU A 263 6.91 -19.59 25.21
C GLU A 263 6.79 -18.95 26.58
N CYS A 264 5.55 -18.64 26.97
CA CYS A 264 5.21 -18.23 28.32
C CYS A 264 3.74 -18.54 28.62
N ILE A 265 3.38 -18.49 29.92
CA ILE A 265 2.00 -18.55 30.37
C ILE A 265 1.60 -17.12 30.71
N LEU A 266 0.54 -16.62 30.09
CA LEU A 266 0.02 -15.28 30.35
C LEU A 266 -0.73 -15.27 31.70
N SER A 267 -0.31 -14.42 32.63
CA SER A 267 -1.02 -14.19 33.88
C SER A 267 -2.37 -13.49 33.68
N LYS A 268 -3.25 -13.47 34.66
CA LYS A 268 -4.49 -12.66 34.58
C LYS A 268 -4.14 -11.21 34.35
N GLN A 269 -4.89 -10.55 33.47
CA GLN A 269 -4.68 -9.15 33.07
C GLN A 269 -3.36 -8.88 32.32
N ALA A 270 -2.63 -9.93 31.92
CA ALA A 270 -1.46 -9.76 31.07
C ALA A 270 -1.85 -9.25 29.69
N ARG A 271 -0.96 -8.43 29.09
CA ARG A 271 -1.06 -7.94 27.71
C ARG A 271 0.24 -8.28 26.98
N PHE A 272 0.12 -9.04 25.90
CA PHE A 272 1.20 -9.28 24.97
C PHE A 272 0.99 -8.37 23.75
N ILE A 273 1.96 -7.50 23.47
CA ILE A 273 1.85 -6.47 22.42
C ILE A 273 2.99 -6.64 21.42
N VAL A 274 2.65 -6.60 20.15
CA VAL A 274 3.57 -6.51 19.02
C VAL A 274 3.22 -5.29 18.18
N CYS A 275 4.22 -4.61 17.62
CA CYS A 275 4.01 -3.42 16.79
C CYS A 275 5.11 -3.31 15.73
N SER A 276 4.81 -2.63 14.62
CA SER A 276 5.80 -2.22 13.63
C SER A 276 6.64 -1.04 14.13
N ASP A 277 7.73 -0.75 13.44
CA ASP A 277 8.66 0.33 13.79
C ASP A 277 8.07 1.72 13.63
N GLY A 278 7.09 1.92 12.75
CA GLY A 278 6.34 3.18 12.67
C GLY A 278 5.65 3.58 13.98
N ALA A 279 5.40 2.65 14.90
CA ALA A 279 4.88 2.97 16.23
C ALA A 279 5.89 3.77 17.10
N LEU A 280 7.16 3.83 16.71
CA LEU A 280 8.21 4.61 17.38
C LEU A 280 8.22 6.09 16.97
N GLU A 281 7.72 6.40 15.78
CA GLU A 281 7.79 7.75 15.20
C GLU A 281 7.23 8.89 16.06
N PRO A 282 6.14 8.70 16.84
CA PRO A 282 5.63 9.74 17.72
C PRO A 282 6.60 10.19 18.81
N PHE A 283 7.71 9.48 19.02
CA PHE A 283 8.61 9.70 20.11
C PHE A 283 9.97 10.23 19.64
N ASP A 284 10.48 11.29 20.28
CA ASP A 284 11.78 11.86 19.99
C ASP A 284 12.93 11.02 20.55
N GLY A 285 14.10 11.05 19.89
CA GLY A 285 15.34 10.43 20.36
C GLY A 285 15.90 9.38 19.40
N GLY A 286 16.90 8.62 19.84
CA GLY A 286 17.39 7.45 19.10
C GLY A 286 16.45 6.25 19.29
N LEU A 287 16.59 5.22 18.44
CA LEU A 287 15.67 4.05 18.41
C LEU A 287 15.41 3.42 19.79
N ASN A 288 16.45 3.25 20.62
CA ASN A 288 16.29 2.70 21.96
C ASN A 288 15.47 3.61 22.89
N GLU A 289 15.65 4.92 22.75
CA GLU A 289 14.95 5.93 23.57
C GLU A 289 13.48 6.03 23.15
N GLN A 290 13.22 6.02 21.84
CA GLN A 290 11.87 5.97 21.28
C GLN A 290 11.13 4.71 21.75
N PHE A 291 11.81 3.55 21.72
CA PHE A 291 11.21 2.30 22.18
C PHE A 291 10.88 2.32 23.68
N GLN A 292 11.75 2.86 24.51
CA GLN A 292 11.47 3.03 25.95
C GLN A 292 10.22 3.89 26.18
N LYS A 293 10.13 5.03 25.49
CA LYS A 293 8.96 5.93 25.55
C LYS A 293 7.69 5.27 25.05
N LEU A 294 7.76 4.47 23.98
CA LEU A 294 6.63 3.67 23.51
C LEU A 294 6.17 2.66 24.56
N VAL A 295 7.10 1.94 25.20
CA VAL A 295 6.79 0.98 26.28
C VAL A 295 6.09 1.67 27.45
N GLU A 296 6.62 2.82 27.92
CA GLU A 296 6.03 3.62 28.99
C GLU A 296 4.62 4.11 28.61
N HIS A 297 4.44 4.55 27.38
CA HIS A 297 3.14 5.00 26.86
C HIS A 297 2.13 3.85 26.86
N LEU A 298 2.48 2.70 26.25
CA LEU A 298 1.61 1.53 26.15
C LEU A 298 1.27 0.89 27.51
N GLN A 299 2.07 1.13 28.52
CA GLN A 299 1.77 0.64 29.87
C GLN A 299 0.52 1.31 30.44
N ASN A 300 0.34 2.61 30.19
CA ASN A 300 -0.64 3.45 30.83
C ASN A 300 -1.78 3.92 29.92
N HIS A 301 -1.59 3.87 28.61
CA HIS A 301 -2.47 4.47 27.63
C HIS A 301 -2.77 3.54 26.45
N THR A 302 -3.88 3.80 25.78
CA THR A 302 -4.15 3.29 24.44
C THR A 302 -3.26 4.06 23.44
N PHE A 303 -2.71 3.39 22.45
CA PHE A 303 -1.88 4.04 21.43
C PHE A 303 -2.72 4.98 20.57
N GLU A 304 -2.25 6.20 20.42
CA GLU A 304 -2.83 7.22 19.54
C GLU A 304 -1.72 7.73 18.61
N ALA A 305 -1.93 7.56 17.31
CA ALA A 305 -0.98 8.06 16.32
C ALA A 305 -1.25 9.53 15.95
N PRO A 306 -0.18 10.31 15.63
CA PRO A 306 -0.31 11.65 15.06
C PRO A 306 -1.18 11.66 13.80
N ALA A 307 -1.70 12.84 13.41
CA ALA A 307 -2.50 12.97 12.19
C ALA A 307 -1.72 12.52 10.94
N HIS A 308 -0.43 12.86 10.87
CA HIS A 308 0.49 12.46 9.81
C HIS A 308 1.59 11.58 10.42
N VAL A 309 1.91 10.49 9.76
CA VAL A 309 2.98 9.56 10.09
C VAL A 309 3.85 9.36 8.86
N ALA A 310 5.15 9.21 9.04
CA ALA A 310 6.09 9.02 7.93
C ALA A 310 6.20 7.54 7.55
N ASP A 311 5.94 6.62 8.50
CA ASP A 311 5.89 5.20 8.24
C ASP A 311 4.55 4.57 8.64
N ASP A 312 4.30 3.37 8.13
CA ASP A 312 3.09 2.60 8.41
C ASP A 312 3.08 2.13 9.87
N ILE A 313 1.91 2.12 10.50
CA ILE A 313 1.77 1.69 11.89
C ILE A 313 0.79 0.54 11.99
N ALA A 314 1.26 -0.59 12.49
CA ALA A 314 0.45 -1.70 12.93
C ALA A 314 0.76 -2.09 14.37
N ILE A 315 -0.27 -2.29 15.18
CA ILE A 315 -0.13 -2.78 16.56
C ILE A 315 -1.17 -3.88 16.76
N LEU A 316 -0.75 -4.98 17.38
CA LEU A 316 -1.63 -6.09 17.75
C LEU A 316 -1.38 -6.44 19.21
N SER A 317 -2.46 -6.47 20.00
CA SER A 317 -2.43 -6.76 21.44
C SER A 317 -3.31 -7.95 21.77
N LEU A 318 -2.76 -8.92 22.48
CA LEU A 318 -3.50 -10.03 23.07
C LEU A 318 -3.66 -9.76 24.55
N CYS A 319 -4.88 -9.43 24.98
CA CYS A 319 -5.18 -9.02 26.34
C CYS A 319 -5.96 -10.12 27.08
N ARG A 320 -5.40 -10.70 28.13
CA ARG A 320 -6.14 -11.60 29.02
C ARG A 320 -6.97 -10.80 30.02
N VAL A 321 -8.32 -10.93 29.96
CA VAL A 321 -9.25 -10.12 30.79
C VAL A 321 -9.66 -10.79 32.11
N LYS A 322 -9.59 -12.13 32.20
CA LYS A 322 -9.96 -12.90 33.41
C LYS A 322 -8.96 -13.99 33.74
#